data_22d43a608a0225e1120afd0652fd4935
#
_entry.id   22d43a608a0225e1120afd0652fd4935
#
_cell.length_a   1.000
_cell.length_b   1.000
_cell.length_c   1.000
_cell.angle_alpha   90.00
_cell.angle_beta   90.00
_cell.angle_gamma   90.00
#
_symmetry.space_group_name_H-M   'P 1'
#
loop_
_entity.id
_entity.type
_entity.pdbx_description
1 polymer ?
#
loop_
_entity_poly.entity_id
_entity_poly.type
_entity_poly.pdbx_seq_one_letter_code
_entity_poly.pdbx_strand_id
1 'polypeptide(L)'
;STNVKVIVDQLSELVLSNSATTMYPGENKTVNVYTGNRGYKVTVDKESVVKATVDEEGHIQIESLAPGNATVTVTDRLNKSAEFSVKVIKKLVVDNSEEIAYLTVGEPLTIKILDGNGGYTCTNNGSATYLKCTIVENGTDVIIEGLKRYRFNKTVTIKDQEGESISINIVYIDDLYLENPSYRYLIAGSSSYQSVSTSAVGSITHSEEFNMSEIVIKGTGTYASGFAVQFTGDLTKGNKGDAVLYKVTRNAVDKKVKYPIEDCRIDKVEDGWYWVSFLEPNCTIRSYMITKQ
;
A
#
# COMPACT_ATOMS: atom_id res chain seq x y z
N SER A 1 54.07 20.82 -52.33
CA SER A 1 52.82 20.00 -52.36
C SER A 1 52.17 20.07 -50.97
N THR A 2 50.96 20.59 -50.93
CA THR A 2 50.16 20.69 -49.70
C THR A 2 49.26 19.46 -49.66
N ASN A 3 49.46 18.57 -48.68
CA ASN A 3 48.58 17.40 -48.49
C ASN A 3 47.33 17.86 -47.78
N VAL A 4 46.18 17.81 -48.46
CA VAL A 4 44.87 18.01 -47.87
C VAL A 4 44.39 16.67 -47.36
N LYS A 5 44.23 16.53 -46.03
CA LYS A 5 43.61 15.35 -45.40
C LYS A 5 42.10 15.51 -45.51
N VAL A 6 41.47 14.81 -46.42
CA VAL A 6 40.01 14.70 -46.48
C VAL A 6 39.56 13.63 -45.49
N ILE A 7 38.91 14.06 -44.42
CA ILE A 7 38.22 13.12 -43.50
C ILE A 7 36.80 12.97 -44.05
N VAL A 8 36.48 11.79 -44.55
CA VAL A 8 35.12 11.43 -44.92
C VAL A 8 34.46 10.88 -43.65
N ASP A 9 33.63 11.68 -43.02
CA ASP A 9 32.75 11.20 -41.93
C ASP A 9 31.77 10.21 -42.54
N GLN A 10 31.72 8.99 -42.02
CA GLN A 10 30.72 8.02 -42.40
C GLN A 10 29.37 8.52 -41.94
N LEU A 11 28.42 8.67 -42.86
CA LEU A 11 27.05 9.08 -42.59
C LEU A 11 26.39 8.03 -41.69
N SER A 12 26.00 8.44 -40.49
CA SER A 12 25.30 7.57 -39.53
C SER A 12 23.80 7.86 -39.54
N GLU A 13 22.99 6.82 -39.45
CA GLU A 13 21.58 7.00 -39.12
C GLU A 13 21.42 7.52 -37.70
N LEU A 14 20.40 8.38 -37.46
CA LEU A 14 20.09 8.88 -36.14
C LEU A 14 19.25 7.85 -35.41
N VAL A 15 19.82 7.26 -34.36
CA VAL A 15 19.18 6.22 -33.56
C VAL A 15 19.18 6.64 -32.09
N LEU A 16 18.02 6.53 -31.43
CA LEU A 16 17.83 6.86 -30.04
C LEU A 16 17.81 5.59 -29.16
N SER A 17 18.15 5.74 -27.88
CA SER A 17 18.13 4.64 -26.91
C SER A 17 16.71 4.10 -26.65
N ASN A 18 15.71 4.94 -26.82
CA ASN A 18 14.32 4.64 -26.51
C ASN A 18 13.41 5.19 -27.59
N SER A 19 12.35 4.47 -27.93
CA SER A 19 11.27 4.95 -28.81
C SER A 19 10.08 5.52 -28.03
N ALA A 20 10.00 5.24 -26.73
CA ALA A 20 8.97 5.75 -25.84
C ALA A 20 9.42 5.78 -24.37
N THR A 21 8.83 6.64 -23.58
CA THR A 21 9.01 6.66 -22.11
C THR A 21 7.73 7.12 -21.43
N THR A 22 7.48 6.56 -20.23
CA THR A 22 6.39 7.02 -19.35
C THR A 22 6.99 7.70 -18.12
N MET A 23 6.40 8.79 -17.69
CA MET A 23 6.86 9.64 -16.60
C MET A 23 5.67 10.09 -15.75
N TYR A 24 5.95 10.49 -14.50
CA TYR A 24 5.00 11.25 -13.68
C TYR A 24 5.35 12.76 -13.74
N PRO A 25 4.41 13.66 -13.47
CA PRO A 25 4.69 15.10 -13.43
C PRO A 25 5.82 15.44 -12.45
N GLY A 26 6.76 16.29 -12.89
CA GLY A 26 7.93 16.70 -12.11
C GLY A 26 9.12 15.74 -12.18
N GLU A 27 9.03 14.63 -12.91
CA GLU A 27 10.18 13.75 -13.13
C GLU A 27 11.13 14.27 -14.21
N ASN A 28 12.40 13.88 -14.07
CA ASN A 28 13.43 14.08 -15.08
C ASN A 28 13.96 12.74 -15.57
N LYS A 29 14.12 12.58 -16.88
CA LYS A 29 14.71 11.39 -17.52
C LYS A 29 15.67 11.77 -18.62
N THR A 30 16.61 10.88 -18.92
CA THR A 30 17.56 11.04 -20.03
C THR A 30 17.33 9.98 -21.08
N VAL A 31 17.23 10.40 -22.33
CA VAL A 31 17.26 9.54 -23.52
C VAL A 31 18.56 9.86 -24.28
N ASN A 32 19.25 8.86 -24.77
CA ASN A 32 20.54 9.05 -25.42
C ASN A 32 20.46 8.85 -26.92
N VAL A 33 21.24 9.61 -27.69
CA VAL A 33 21.53 9.32 -29.07
C VAL A 33 22.60 8.23 -29.13
N TYR A 34 22.29 7.08 -29.72
CA TYR A 34 23.27 6.00 -29.92
C TYR A 34 24.15 6.22 -31.11
N THR A 35 23.54 6.66 -32.23
CA THR A 35 24.25 6.97 -33.45
C THR A 35 23.65 8.22 -34.09
N GLY A 36 24.46 9.01 -34.76
CA GLY A 36 24.05 10.24 -35.41
C GLY A 36 25.26 11.09 -35.83
N ASN A 37 25.01 12.24 -36.45
CA ASN A 37 26.02 13.06 -37.06
C ASN A 37 26.36 14.32 -36.23
N ARG A 38 26.10 14.31 -34.93
CA ARG A 38 26.29 15.44 -33.97
C ARG A 38 25.50 16.70 -34.34
N GLY A 39 25.71 17.77 -33.59
CA GLY A 39 24.98 19.02 -33.78
C GLY A 39 23.46 18.85 -33.56
N TYR A 40 23.14 18.08 -32.53
CA TYR A 40 21.77 17.71 -32.21
C TYR A 40 20.94 18.92 -31.79
N LYS A 41 19.68 18.91 -32.24
CA LYS A 41 18.63 19.83 -31.81
C LYS A 41 17.42 19.01 -31.42
N VAL A 42 16.66 19.52 -30.45
CA VAL A 42 15.44 18.89 -29.98
C VAL A 42 14.28 19.86 -30.11
N THR A 43 13.13 19.36 -30.50
CA THR A 43 11.85 20.05 -30.49
C THR A 43 10.79 19.17 -29.85
N VAL A 44 9.80 19.79 -29.23
CA VAL A 44 8.68 19.14 -28.55
C VAL A 44 7.39 19.68 -29.13
N ASP A 45 6.49 18.80 -29.52
CA ASP A 45 5.17 19.18 -30.07
C ASP A 45 4.24 19.82 -29.04
N LYS A 46 4.41 19.46 -27.74
CA LYS A 46 3.61 19.95 -26.62
C LYS A 46 4.48 20.32 -25.42
N GLU A 47 5.03 21.53 -25.46
CA GLU A 47 5.89 22.05 -24.39
C GLU A 47 5.16 22.23 -23.04
N SER A 48 3.82 22.26 -23.02
CA SER A 48 3.02 22.26 -21.79
C SER A 48 3.03 20.90 -21.06
N VAL A 49 3.36 19.82 -21.75
CA VAL A 49 3.44 18.46 -21.22
C VAL A 49 4.87 18.11 -20.83
N VAL A 50 5.83 18.44 -21.69
CA VAL A 50 7.25 18.08 -21.54
C VAL A 50 8.12 19.20 -22.05
N LYS A 51 9.25 19.44 -21.35
CA LYS A 51 10.39 20.17 -21.90
C LYS A 51 11.51 19.19 -22.20
N ALA A 52 12.28 19.48 -23.24
CA ALA A 52 13.46 18.72 -23.58
C ALA A 52 14.63 19.61 -23.99
N THR A 53 15.84 19.23 -23.59
CA THR A 53 17.10 19.86 -24.02
C THR A 53 18.07 18.75 -24.43
N VAL A 54 19.03 19.06 -25.30
CA VAL A 54 20.05 18.09 -25.72
C VAL A 54 21.42 18.75 -25.64
N ASP A 55 22.41 18.00 -25.17
CA ASP A 55 23.84 18.42 -25.16
C ASP A 55 24.58 17.99 -26.46
N GLU A 56 25.85 18.35 -26.53
CA GLU A 56 26.72 18.03 -27.69
C GLU A 56 27.05 16.54 -27.80
N GLU A 57 26.96 15.81 -26.69
CA GLU A 57 27.19 14.37 -26.58
C GLU A 57 25.97 13.56 -27.01
N GLY A 58 24.78 14.20 -27.07
CA GLY A 58 23.52 13.57 -27.46
C GLY A 58 22.72 13.03 -26.27
N HIS A 59 22.93 13.56 -25.06
CA HIS A 59 22.07 13.29 -23.93
C HIS A 59 20.88 14.24 -23.96
N ILE A 60 19.70 13.66 -24.13
CA ILE A 60 18.44 14.40 -24.18
C ILE A 60 17.83 14.38 -22.78
N GLN A 61 17.84 15.54 -22.11
CA GLN A 61 17.20 15.72 -20.81
C GLN A 61 15.73 16.06 -21.00
N ILE A 62 14.86 15.33 -20.35
CA ILE A 62 13.40 15.47 -20.42
C ILE A 62 12.91 15.85 -19.04
N GLU A 63 12.15 16.94 -18.96
CA GLU A 63 11.41 17.37 -17.76
C GLU A 63 9.92 17.22 -18.04
N SER A 64 9.23 16.40 -17.25
CA SER A 64 7.76 16.26 -17.36
C SER A 64 7.05 17.34 -16.54
N LEU A 65 6.04 17.98 -17.13
CA LEU A 65 5.34 19.10 -16.52
C LEU A 65 3.91 18.75 -16.11
N ALA A 66 3.14 18.23 -17.05
CA ALA A 66 1.72 17.94 -16.84
C ALA A 66 1.30 16.65 -17.55
N PRO A 67 0.24 15.97 -17.07
CA PRO A 67 -0.28 14.77 -17.72
C PRO A 67 -0.65 15.01 -19.18
N GLY A 68 -0.28 14.06 -20.05
CA GLY A 68 -0.53 14.14 -21.49
C GLY A 68 0.47 13.32 -22.29
N ASN A 69 0.35 13.41 -23.61
CA ASN A 69 1.30 12.79 -24.54
C ASN A 69 2.02 13.88 -25.33
N ALA A 70 3.32 13.74 -25.46
CA ALA A 70 4.15 14.60 -26.28
C ALA A 70 5.10 13.78 -27.15
N THR A 71 5.47 14.32 -28.31
CA THR A 71 6.50 13.77 -29.18
C THR A 71 7.73 14.67 -29.10
N VAL A 72 8.86 14.06 -28.87
CA VAL A 72 10.17 14.73 -28.90
C VAL A 72 10.86 14.32 -30.19
N THR A 73 11.16 15.29 -31.03
CA THR A 73 11.89 15.12 -32.30
C THR A 73 13.31 15.58 -32.13
N VAL A 74 14.26 14.73 -32.43
CA VAL A 74 15.69 15.00 -32.41
C VAL A 74 16.16 15.11 -33.85
N THR A 75 16.93 16.14 -34.18
CA THR A 75 17.52 16.34 -35.51
C THR A 75 19.01 16.57 -35.38
N ASP A 76 19.80 15.95 -36.25
CA ASP A 76 21.25 16.16 -36.33
C ASP A 76 21.67 17.24 -37.37
N ARG A 77 22.95 17.54 -37.47
CA ARG A 77 23.46 18.55 -38.38
C ARG A 77 23.24 18.25 -39.89
N LEU A 78 22.90 17.00 -40.20
CA LEU A 78 22.61 16.57 -41.58
C LEU A 78 21.09 16.47 -41.85
N ASN A 79 20.27 17.05 -40.95
CA ASN A 79 18.81 17.02 -41.01
C ASN A 79 18.22 15.59 -40.98
N LYS A 80 18.95 14.59 -40.46
CA LYS A 80 18.37 13.31 -40.09
C LYS A 80 17.56 13.52 -38.81
N SER A 81 16.38 12.93 -38.73
CA SER A 81 15.51 13.03 -37.55
C SER A 81 15.14 11.68 -37.00
N ALA A 82 14.93 11.63 -35.69
CA ALA A 82 14.36 10.50 -34.97
C ALA A 82 13.39 11.03 -33.92
N GLU A 83 12.38 10.27 -33.61
CA GLU A 83 11.34 10.66 -32.67
C GLU A 83 11.19 9.63 -31.56
N PHE A 84 10.77 10.10 -30.40
CA PHE A 84 10.30 9.24 -29.32
C PHE A 84 9.08 9.87 -28.64
N SER A 85 8.18 9.02 -28.17
CA SER A 85 7.00 9.49 -27.46
C SER A 85 7.24 9.55 -25.95
N VAL A 86 6.72 10.62 -25.34
CA VAL A 86 6.69 10.77 -23.89
C VAL A 86 5.24 10.79 -23.43
N LYS A 87 4.91 9.88 -22.55
CA LYS A 87 3.60 9.82 -21.90
C LYS A 87 3.74 10.24 -20.45
N VAL A 88 3.09 11.32 -20.05
CA VAL A 88 3.05 11.75 -18.64
C VAL A 88 1.69 11.35 -18.07
N ILE A 89 1.73 10.50 -17.05
CA ILE A 89 0.54 9.96 -16.39
C ILE A 89 0.47 10.42 -14.93
N LYS A 90 -0.72 10.40 -14.35
CA LYS A 90 -0.93 10.63 -12.93
C LYS A 90 -0.71 9.35 -12.12
N LYS A 91 -0.24 9.50 -10.88
CA LYS A 91 -0.33 8.40 -9.91
C LYS A 91 -1.77 8.19 -9.50
N LEU A 92 -2.16 6.93 -9.33
CA LEU A 92 -3.42 6.61 -8.70
C LEU A 92 -3.32 6.88 -7.20
N VAL A 93 -4.23 7.68 -6.67
CA VAL A 93 -4.28 8.05 -5.24
C VAL A 93 -5.69 7.82 -4.71
N VAL A 94 -5.78 7.21 -3.53
CA VAL A 94 -7.04 6.99 -2.81
C VAL A 94 -6.99 7.63 -1.42
N ASP A 95 -8.14 7.82 -0.78
CA ASP A 95 -8.24 8.38 0.58
C ASP A 95 -7.84 7.38 1.68
N ASN A 96 -7.64 6.10 1.34
CA ASN A 96 -7.11 5.07 2.24
C ASN A 96 -5.60 4.93 2.06
N SER A 97 -4.84 5.73 2.80
CA SER A 97 -3.36 5.76 2.72
C SER A 97 -2.68 4.57 3.43
N GLU A 98 -3.40 3.82 4.26
CA GLU A 98 -2.82 2.72 5.05
C GLU A 98 -2.79 1.38 4.30
N GLU A 99 -3.39 1.30 3.12
CA GLU A 99 -3.54 0.08 2.32
C GLU A 99 -4.23 -1.08 3.07
N ILE A 100 -4.86 -0.77 4.21
CA ILE A 100 -5.64 -1.70 5.03
C ILE A 100 -7.00 -1.08 5.31
N ALA A 101 -8.07 -1.82 5.05
CA ALA A 101 -9.43 -1.40 5.34
C ALA A 101 -10.18 -2.47 6.14
N TYR A 102 -10.90 -2.04 7.17
CA TYR A 102 -11.69 -2.90 8.02
C TYR A 102 -13.13 -2.93 7.53
N LEU A 103 -13.66 -4.13 7.34
CA LEU A 103 -14.96 -4.36 6.74
C LEU A 103 -15.84 -5.21 7.66
N THR A 104 -17.02 -4.70 7.97
CA THR A 104 -18.09 -5.46 8.65
C THR A 104 -19.09 -5.98 7.61
N VAL A 105 -19.59 -7.21 7.80
CA VAL A 105 -20.62 -7.77 6.92
C VAL A 105 -21.90 -6.94 7.02
N GLY A 106 -22.43 -6.53 5.86
CA GLY A 106 -23.64 -5.72 5.79
C GLY A 106 -23.43 -4.21 5.88
N GLU A 107 -22.20 -3.76 6.19
CA GLU A 107 -21.83 -2.34 6.21
C GLU A 107 -20.89 -2.04 5.03
N PRO A 108 -21.35 -1.36 3.98
CA PRO A 108 -20.50 -1.00 2.86
C PRO A 108 -19.42 -0.01 3.28
N LEU A 109 -18.18 -0.25 2.84
CA LEU A 109 -17.07 0.66 2.95
C LEU A 109 -16.92 1.44 1.64
N THR A 110 -16.80 2.75 1.73
CA THR A 110 -16.50 3.59 0.56
C THR A 110 -15.06 4.07 0.62
N ILE A 111 -14.32 3.86 -0.45
CA ILE A 111 -12.99 4.40 -0.69
C ILE A 111 -13.09 5.38 -1.85
N LYS A 112 -12.53 6.57 -1.69
CA LYS A 112 -12.56 7.60 -2.74
C LYS A 112 -11.24 7.61 -3.52
N ILE A 113 -11.34 7.63 -4.82
CA ILE A 113 -10.21 7.91 -5.71
C ILE A 113 -10.03 9.42 -5.74
N LEU A 114 -8.88 9.89 -5.27
CA LEU A 114 -8.55 11.31 -5.16
C LEU A 114 -7.86 11.84 -6.42
N ASP A 115 -7.04 11.01 -7.08
CA ASP A 115 -6.38 11.32 -8.34
C ASP A 115 -6.06 10.04 -9.12
N GLY A 116 -5.82 10.16 -10.44
CA GLY A 116 -5.48 9.06 -11.35
C GLY A 116 -5.82 9.41 -12.80
N ASN A 117 -5.80 8.39 -13.66
CA ASN A 117 -5.91 8.58 -15.10
C ASN A 117 -7.31 8.24 -15.65
N GLY A 118 -8.30 8.00 -14.80
CA GLY A 118 -9.66 7.63 -15.21
C GLY A 118 -9.79 6.15 -15.63
N GLY A 119 -10.97 5.78 -16.13
CA GLY A 119 -11.24 4.39 -16.55
C GLY A 119 -11.05 3.36 -15.44
N TYR A 120 -11.41 3.73 -14.21
CA TYR A 120 -11.14 2.92 -13.03
C TYR A 120 -11.92 1.62 -13.03
N THR A 121 -11.25 0.58 -12.58
CA THR A 121 -11.81 -0.75 -12.34
C THR A 121 -11.44 -1.19 -10.94
N CYS A 122 -12.29 -2.02 -10.32
CA CYS A 122 -11.90 -2.68 -9.08
C CYS A 122 -12.14 -4.19 -9.17
N THR A 123 -11.21 -4.93 -8.60
CA THR A 123 -11.25 -6.39 -8.53
C THR A 123 -10.88 -6.86 -7.14
N ASN A 124 -11.37 -8.02 -6.74
CA ASN A 124 -10.93 -8.67 -5.52
C ASN A 124 -10.22 -10.00 -5.85
N ASN A 125 -9.28 -10.40 -5.01
CA ASN A 125 -8.52 -11.65 -5.16
C ASN A 125 -9.26 -12.88 -4.63
N GLY A 126 -10.54 -12.76 -4.32
CA GLY A 126 -11.32 -13.82 -3.71
C GLY A 126 -12.62 -14.13 -4.46
N SER A 127 -13.41 -15.02 -3.88
CA SER A 127 -14.73 -15.33 -4.42
C SER A 127 -15.68 -14.15 -4.22
N ALA A 128 -16.44 -13.82 -5.26
CA ALA A 128 -17.55 -12.87 -5.19
C ALA A 128 -18.65 -13.26 -4.17
N THR A 129 -18.55 -14.46 -3.61
CA THR A 129 -19.44 -14.94 -2.53
C THR A 129 -19.18 -14.21 -1.20
N TYR A 130 -17.98 -13.73 -0.97
CA TYR A 130 -17.56 -13.14 0.30
C TYR A 130 -17.37 -11.63 0.22
N LEU A 131 -16.91 -11.13 -0.90
CA LEU A 131 -16.51 -9.75 -1.08
C LEU A 131 -16.89 -9.27 -2.47
N LYS A 132 -17.55 -8.12 -2.54
CA LYS A 132 -17.85 -7.44 -3.80
C LYS A 132 -17.21 -6.05 -3.77
N CYS A 133 -16.65 -5.62 -4.89
CA CYS A 133 -16.24 -4.23 -5.08
C CYS A 133 -16.85 -3.69 -6.37
N THR A 134 -17.25 -2.43 -6.33
CA THR A 134 -17.98 -1.77 -7.42
C THR A 134 -17.52 -0.31 -7.52
N ILE A 135 -17.24 0.15 -8.72
CA ILE A 135 -17.08 1.58 -8.99
C ILE A 135 -18.47 2.16 -9.21
N VAL A 136 -18.82 3.23 -8.51
CA VAL A 136 -20.12 3.90 -8.67
C VAL A 136 -20.14 4.81 -9.92
N GLU A 137 -21.33 5.27 -10.32
CA GLU A 137 -21.52 6.05 -11.55
C GLU A 137 -20.73 7.36 -11.60
N ASN A 138 -20.39 7.96 -10.43
CA ASN A 138 -19.52 9.15 -10.39
C ASN A 138 -18.08 8.86 -10.83
N GLY A 139 -17.74 7.57 -10.95
CA GLY A 139 -16.44 7.09 -11.40
C GLY A 139 -15.29 7.24 -10.40
N THR A 140 -15.53 7.77 -9.21
CA THR A 140 -14.49 8.06 -8.20
C THR A 140 -14.71 7.35 -6.87
N ASP A 141 -15.90 6.84 -6.59
CA ASP A 141 -16.17 6.11 -5.37
C ASP A 141 -16.13 4.60 -5.62
N VAL A 142 -15.37 3.90 -4.80
CA VAL A 142 -15.26 2.44 -4.78
C VAL A 142 -16.03 1.91 -3.59
N ILE A 143 -17.12 1.22 -3.83
CA ILE A 143 -17.91 0.55 -2.78
C ILE A 143 -17.42 -0.87 -2.60
N ILE A 144 -17.06 -1.21 -1.37
CA ILE A 144 -16.61 -2.55 -0.97
C ILE A 144 -17.64 -3.12 0.00
N GLU A 145 -18.24 -4.25 -0.34
CA GLU A 145 -19.32 -4.89 0.41
C GLU A 145 -18.87 -6.27 0.91
N GLY A 146 -18.89 -6.48 2.20
CA GLY A 146 -18.74 -7.78 2.83
C GLY A 146 -20.05 -8.56 2.76
N LEU A 147 -20.09 -9.68 2.02
CA LEU A 147 -21.30 -10.47 1.82
C LEU A 147 -21.43 -11.63 2.81
N LYS A 148 -20.31 -12.17 3.27
CA LYS A 148 -20.23 -13.22 4.28
C LYS A 148 -18.98 -13.06 5.12
N ARG A 149 -19.07 -13.52 6.36
CA ARG A 149 -17.89 -13.60 7.25
C ARG A 149 -16.76 -14.40 6.61
N TYR A 150 -15.59 -13.80 6.60
CA TYR A 150 -14.38 -14.45 6.14
C TYR A 150 -13.21 -14.01 6.99
N ARG A 151 -12.50 -14.95 7.58
CA ARG A 151 -11.43 -14.68 8.56
C ARG A 151 -10.10 -14.31 7.94
N PHE A 152 -9.94 -14.61 6.66
CA PHE A 152 -8.68 -14.35 5.97
C PHE A 152 -8.76 -13.03 5.24
N ASN A 153 -7.69 -12.28 5.30
CA ASN A 153 -7.58 -11.03 4.58
C ASN A 153 -7.82 -11.25 3.09
N LYS A 154 -8.55 -10.32 2.50
CA LYS A 154 -8.77 -10.24 1.07
C LYS A 154 -8.17 -8.94 0.58
N THR A 155 -7.76 -8.93 -0.67
CA THR A 155 -7.23 -7.75 -1.32
C THR A 155 -8.22 -7.25 -2.35
N VAL A 156 -8.51 -5.97 -2.31
CA VAL A 156 -9.17 -5.24 -3.40
C VAL A 156 -8.10 -4.46 -4.14
N THR A 157 -8.06 -4.64 -5.45
CA THR A 157 -7.16 -3.89 -6.32
C THR A 157 -7.98 -2.91 -7.16
N ILE A 158 -7.66 -1.62 -7.02
CA ILE A 158 -8.19 -0.54 -7.85
C ILE A 158 -7.15 -0.27 -8.92
N LYS A 159 -7.56 -0.20 -10.18
CA LYS A 159 -6.69 0.04 -11.32
C LYS A 159 -7.28 1.08 -12.24
N ASP A 160 -6.46 1.97 -12.79
CA ASP A 160 -6.86 2.93 -13.81
C ASP A 160 -6.54 2.46 -15.24
N GLN A 161 -6.96 3.24 -16.25
CA GLN A 161 -6.76 2.90 -17.67
C GLN A 161 -5.29 2.93 -18.09
N GLU A 162 -4.40 3.60 -17.35
CA GLU A 162 -2.97 3.68 -17.63
C GLU A 162 -2.18 2.54 -16.98
N GLY A 163 -2.86 1.71 -16.18
CA GLY A 163 -2.28 0.55 -15.52
C GLY A 163 -1.77 0.81 -14.12
N GLU A 164 -1.87 2.04 -13.61
CA GLU A 164 -1.60 2.34 -12.21
C GLU A 164 -2.57 1.57 -11.32
N SER A 165 -2.08 1.04 -10.22
CA SER A 165 -2.90 0.22 -9.32
C SER A 165 -2.54 0.40 -7.87
N ILE A 166 -3.56 0.33 -7.01
CA ILE A 166 -3.43 0.29 -5.55
C ILE A 166 -4.12 -0.97 -5.06
N SER A 167 -3.46 -1.69 -4.16
CA SER A 167 -4.01 -2.89 -3.53
C SER A 167 -4.27 -2.62 -2.05
N ILE A 168 -5.52 -2.80 -1.63
CA ILE A 168 -5.97 -2.57 -0.26
C ILE A 168 -6.31 -3.91 0.37
N ASN A 169 -5.66 -4.22 1.48
CA ASN A 169 -5.94 -5.40 2.27
C ASN A 169 -7.24 -5.20 3.06
N ILE A 170 -8.22 -6.03 2.79
CA ILE A 170 -9.51 -6.01 3.50
C ILE A 170 -9.44 -6.99 4.65
N VAL A 171 -9.61 -6.46 5.84
CA VAL A 171 -9.70 -7.24 7.07
C VAL A 171 -11.15 -7.29 7.50
N TYR A 172 -11.75 -8.48 7.47
CA TYR A 172 -13.07 -8.65 8.06
C TYR A 172 -12.97 -8.54 9.57
N ILE A 173 -13.71 -7.58 10.11
CA ILE A 173 -14.04 -7.59 11.52
C ILE A 173 -15.23 -8.54 11.65
N ASP A 174 -14.99 -9.67 12.29
CA ASP A 174 -16.06 -10.63 12.56
C ASP A 174 -17.09 -9.97 13.47
N ASP A 175 -18.39 -9.94 13.09
CA ASP A 175 -19.47 -9.38 13.91
C ASP A 175 -19.52 -10.04 15.30
N LEU A 176 -19.23 -11.36 15.38
CA LEU A 176 -19.04 -12.03 16.67
C LEU A 176 -17.86 -11.47 17.47
N TYR A 177 -16.85 -10.94 16.78
CA TYR A 177 -15.72 -10.29 17.43
C TYR A 177 -16.16 -8.99 18.09
N LEU A 178 -17.04 -8.19 17.46
CA LEU A 178 -17.48 -6.91 17.98
C LEU A 178 -18.76 -6.96 18.84
N GLU A 179 -19.66 -7.88 18.56
CA GLU A 179 -21.02 -7.89 19.16
C GLU A 179 -21.12 -8.65 20.50
N ASN A 180 -20.27 -9.64 20.72
CA ASN A 180 -20.38 -10.49 21.92
C ASN A 180 -19.11 -10.38 22.77
N PRO A 181 -19.04 -9.42 23.71
CA PRO A 181 -17.91 -9.28 24.60
C PRO A 181 -17.76 -10.53 25.48
N SER A 182 -16.68 -11.25 25.32
CA SER A 182 -16.28 -12.34 26.19
C SER A 182 -14.77 -12.55 26.08
N TYR A 183 -14.15 -13.06 27.13
CA TYR A 183 -12.73 -13.40 27.10
C TYR A 183 -12.43 -14.40 25.99
N ARG A 184 -11.73 -13.94 24.96
CA ARG A 184 -11.40 -14.75 23.77
C ARG A 184 -10.09 -14.31 23.17
N TYR A 185 -9.45 -15.23 22.49
CA TYR A 185 -8.37 -14.92 21.57
C TYR A 185 -8.44 -15.82 20.33
N LEU A 186 -8.05 -15.29 19.21
CA LEU A 186 -7.77 -16.00 17.97
C LEU A 186 -6.36 -15.62 17.57
N ILE A 187 -5.43 -16.56 17.64
CA ILE A 187 -4.06 -16.32 17.18
C ILE A 187 -3.93 -16.82 15.74
N ALA A 188 -3.12 -16.15 14.94
CA ALA A 188 -2.95 -16.43 13.52
C ALA A 188 -2.74 -17.93 13.25
N GLY A 189 -3.35 -18.41 12.16
CA GLY A 189 -3.35 -19.84 11.81
C GLY A 189 -4.47 -20.66 12.46
N SER A 190 -5.19 -20.12 13.45
CA SER A 190 -6.36 -20.77 14.03
C SER A 190 -7.61 -20.57 13.16
N SER A 191 -8.44 -21.59 13.05
CA SER A 191 -9.70 -21.54 12.27
C SER A 191 -10.92 -21.07 13.07
N SER A 192 -10.79 -20.88 14.38
CA SER A 192 -11.88 -20.48 15.28
C SER A 192 -11.38 -19.68 16.47
N TYR A 193 -12.24 -18.78 17.00
CA TYR A 193 -11.98 -18.18 18.29
C TYR A 193 -11.90 -19.26 19.37
N GLN A 194 -10.82 -19.23 20.12
CA GLN A 194 -10.65 -20.07 21.27
C GLN A 194 -11.09 -19.30 22.51
N SER A 195 -12.05 -19.81 23.23
CA SER A 195 -12.35 -19.32 24.57
C SER A 195 -11.21 -19.72 25.49
N VAL A 196 -10.66 -18.77 26.23
CA VAL A 196 -9.57 -19.07 27.18
C VAL A 196 -10.07 -19.96 28.32
N SER A 197 -11.25 -19.75 28.82
CA SER A 197 -12.09 -20.58 29.69
C SER A 197 -13.32 -19.78 30.12
N THR A 198 -14.32 -20.45 30.67
CA THR A 198 -15.49 -19.76 31.26
C THR A 198 -15.13 -18.90 32.48
N SER A 199 -13.94 -19.09 33.03
CA SER A 199 -13.38 -18.35 34.18
C SER A 199 -12.14 -17.54 33.81
N ALA A 200 -12.01 -17.10 32.56
CA ALA A 200 -10.90 -16.26 32.16
C ALA A 200 -10.95 -14.87 32.84
N VAL A 201 -9.78 -14.33 33.06
CA VAL A 201 -9.58 -12.98 33.61
C VAL A 201 -8.70 -12.16 32.69
N GLY A 202 -9.00 -10.89 32.64
CA GLY A 202 -8.15 -9.91 31.98
C GLY A 202 -7.50 -8.98 32.98
N SER A 203 -6.47 -8.29 32.52
CA SER A 203 -5.99 -7.09 33.19
C SER A 203 -5.49 -6.12 32.14
N ILE A 204 -5.73 -4.84 32.38
CA ILE A 204 -5.35 -3.78 31.46
C ILE A 204 -4.66 -2.72 32.31
N THR A 205 -3.45 -2.37 31.91
CA THR A 205 -2.63 -1.37 32.60
C THR A 205 -2.07 -0.37 31.60
N HIS A 206 -1.99 0.88 32.04
CA HIS A 206 -1.27 1.94 31.33
C HIS A 206 -0.30 2.61 32.30
N SER A 207 0.90 2.85 31.87
CA SER A 207 1.91 3.61 32.60
C SER A 207 2.13 4.95 31.90
N GLU A 208 1.71 6.02 32.54
CA GLU A 208 1.95 7.40 32.07
C GLU A 208 3.46 7.70 31.98
N GLU A 209 4.24 7.21 32.93
CA GLU A 209 5.69 7.44 33.01
C GLU A 209 6.43 6.91 31.80
N PHE A 210 6.04 5.73 31.31
CA PHE A 210 6.69 5.07 30.18
C PHE A 210 5.86 5.17 28.89
N ASN A 211 4.68 5.77 28.95
CA ASN A 211 3.71 5.79 27.84
C ASN A 211 3.50 4.39 27.24
N MET A 212 3.34 3.40 28.11
CA MET A 212 3.23 1.99 27.75
C MET A 212 1.94 1.39 28.28
N SER A 213 1.25 0.64 27.42
CA SER A 213 0.06 -0.12 27.77
C SER A 213 0.32 -1.62 27.67
N GLU A 214 -0.29 -2.37 28.60
CA GLU A 214 -0.29 -3.84 28.56
C GLU A 214 -1.73 -4.34 28.74
N ILE A 215 -2.15 -5.22 27.83
CA ILE A 215 -3.45 -5.86 27.81
C ILE A 215 -3.24 -7.37 27.92
N VAL A 216 -3.80 -7.98 28.95
CA VAL A 216 -3.61 -9.41 29.27
C VAL A 216 -4.95 -10.14 29.23
N ILE A 217 -4.93 -11.37 28.72
CA ILE A 217 -5.99 -12.35 28.87
C ILE A 217 -5.41 -13.70 29.29
N LYS A 218 -5.95 -14.29 30.31
CA LYS A 218 -5.51 -15.61 30.78
C LYS A 218 -6.65 -16.39 31.46
N GLY A 219 -6.50 -17.69 31.54
CA GLY A 219 -7.36 -18.52 32.36
C GLY A 219 -7.18 -18.27 33.85
N THR A 220 -8.04 -18.84 34.67
CA THR A 220 -7.90 -18.88 36.13
C THR A 220 -7.33 -20.24 36.57
N GLY A 221 -6.56 -20.26 37.64
CA GLY A 221 -5.96 -21.47 38.19
C GLY A 221 -4.45 -21.40 38.30
N THR A 222 -3.87 -22.33 39.03
CA THR A 222 -2.43 -22.34 39.38
C THR A 222 -1.48 -22.37 38.18
N TYR A 223 -1.95 -22.93 37.05
CA TYR A 223 -1.14 -23.05 35.81
C TYR A 223 -1.81 -22.33 34.63
N ALA A 224 -2.57 -21.28 34.91
CA ALA A 224 -3.24 -20.53 33.86
C ALA A 224 -2.26 -20.00 32.81
N SER A 225 -2.64 -20.17 31.56
CA SER A 225 -1.94 -19.68 30.40
C SER A 225 -2.79 -18.67 29.65
N GLY A 226 -2.16 -17.87 28.81
CA GLY A 226 -2.81 -16.87 27.99
C GLY A 226 -1.82 -16.03 27.20
N PHE A 227 -2.21 -14.82 26.90
CA PHE A 227 -1.40 -13.87 26.13
C PHE A 227 -1.43 -12.49 26.76
N ALA A 228 -0.37 -11.73 26.52
CA ALA A 228 -0.28 -10.31 26.84
C ALA A 228 0.23 -9.57 25.59
N VAL A 229 -0.40 -8.44 25.28
CA VAL A 229 0.06 -7.51 24.23
C VAL A 229 0.54 -6.25 24.93
N GLN A 230 1.75 -5.81 24.60
CA GLN A 230 2.35 -4.58 25.11
C GLN A 230 2.68 -3.66 23.94
N PHE A 231 2.28 -2.40 24.03
CA PHE A 231 2.49 -1.38 23.00
C PHE A 231 2.75 0.00 23.62
N THR A 232 3.33 0.89 22.82
CA THR A 232 3.49 2.30 23.19
C THR A 232 2.19 3.06 22.94
N GLY A 233 1.80 3.91 23.87
CA GLY A 233 0.60 4.74 23.77
C GLY A 233 -0.48 4.36 24.78
N ASP A 234 -1.56 5.11 24.73
CA ASP A 234 -2.73 4.97 25.59
C ASP A 234 -3.67 3.82 25.19
N LEU A 235 -4.78 3.70 25.91
CA LEU A 235 -5.80 2.66 25.73
C LEU A 235 -6.98 3.10 24.84
N THR A 236 -6.86 4.21 24.13
CA THR A 236 -7.93 4.68 23.24
C THR A 236 -8.02 3.83 21.96
N LYS A 237 -9.16 3.85 21.31
CA LYS A 237 -9.36 3.22 20.00
C LYS A 237 -8.37 3.79 18.98
N GLY A 238 -7.79 2.94 18.14
CA GLY A 238 -6.91 3.32 17.04
C GLY A 238 -5.69 2.43 16.87
N ASN A 239 -4.87 2.77 15.89
CA ASN A 239 -3.62 2.11 15.61
C ASN A 239 -2.59 2.43 16.69
N LYS A 240 -1.90 1.40 17.17
CA LYS A 240 -0.82 1.48 18.17
C LYS A 240 0.56 1.17 17.58
N GLY A 241 0.62 0.89 16.26
CA GLY A 241 1.86 0.56 15.57
C GLY A 241 2.39 -0.83 15.92
N ASP A 242 3.70 -0.93 15.98
CA ASP A 242 4.39 -2.16 16.37
C ASP A 242 4.24 -2.41 17.87
N ALA A 243 4.09 -3.67 18.21
CA ALA A 243 3.86 -4.10 19.57
C ALA A 243 4.59 -5.41 19.87
N VAL A 244 4.49 -5.89 21.08
CA VAL A 244 5.08 -7.17 21.50
C VAL A 244 4.01 -8.07 22.11
N LEU A 245 3.89 -9.27 21.57
CA LEU A 245 3.09 -10.35 22.12
C LEU A 245 3.93 -11.19 23.06
N TYR A 246 3.44 -11.41 24.26
CA TYR A 246 4.04 -12.31 25.25
C TYR A 246 3.11 -13.47 25.54
N LYS A 247 3.67 -14.65 25.82
CA LYS A 247 2.91 -15.74 26.44
C LYS A 247 2.74 -15.50 27.93
N VAL A 248 1.58 -15.83 28.45
CA VAL A 248 1.35 -15.94 29.89
C VAL A 248 1.46 -17.43 30.25
N THR A 249 2.29 -17.73 31.23
CA THR A 249 2.54 -19.10 31.71
C THR A 249 2.57 -19.09 33.22
N ARG A 250 1.85 -20.00 33.87
CA ARG A 250 1.76 -20.09 35.33
C ARG A 250 1.40 -18.74 35.97
N ASN A 251 0.38 -18.09 35.45
CA ASN A 251 -0.13 -16.78 35.90
C ASN A 251 0.83 -15.58 35.72
N ALA A 252 2.01 -15.77 35.14
CA ALA A 252 2.97 -14.70 34.92
C ALA A 252 3.19 -14.45 33.41
N VAL A 253 3.36 -13.20 33.05
CA VAL A 253 3.80 -12.82 31.70
C VAL A 253 5.26 -13.23 31.55
N ASP A 254 5.55 -14.14 30.63
CA ASP A 254 6.91 -14.56 30.36
C ASP A 254 7.63 -13.55 29.44
N LYS A 255 8.30 -12.60 30.07
CA LYS A 255 9.06 -11.56 29.34
C LYS A 255 10.29 -12.09 28.58
N LYS A 256 10.66 -13.37 28.76
CA LYS A 256 11.78 -13.98 28.04
C LYS A 256 11.35 -14.47 26.65
N VAL A 257 10.09 -14.83 26.50
CA VAL A 257 9.53 -15.30 25.21
C VAL A 257 8.63 -14.20 24.67
N LYS A 258 9.17 -13.39 23.77
CA LYS A 258 8.48 -12.27 23.13
C LYS A 258 8.43 -12.48 21.62
N TYR A 259 7.31 -12.11 21.05
CA TYR A 259 7.07 -12.13 19.62
C TYR A 259 6.77 -10.70 19.18
N PRO A 260 7.58 -10.08 18.32
CA PRO A 260 7.20 -8.80 17.72
C PRO A 260 5.93 -9.00 16.89
N ILE A 261 5.03 -8.04 16.97
CA ILE A 261 3.80 -7.99 16.18
C ILE A 261 3.66 -6.63 15.54
N GLU A 262 3.01 -6.59 14.40
CA GLU A 262 2.84 -5.40 13.57
C GLU A 262 1.37 -4.96 13.58
N ASP A 263 1.14 -3.69 13.25
CA ASP A 263 -0.20 -3.11 13.09
C ASP A 263 -1.15 -3.50 14.25
N CYS A 264 -0.70 -3.32 15.49
CA CYS A 264 -1.52 -3.51 16.67
C CYS A 264 -2.58 -2.41 16.75
N ARG A 265 -3.83 -2.79 17.00
CA ARG A 265 -4.96 -1.86 17.06
C ARG A 265 -5.87 -2.17 18.24
N ILE A 266 -6.40 -1.13 18.84
CA ILE A 266 -7.61 -1.22 19.65
C ILE A 266 -8.78 -0.89 18.74
N ASP A 267 -9.53 -1.90 18.34
CA ASP A 267 -10.61 -1.77 17.35
C ASP A 267 -11.89 -1.19 17.99
N LYS A 268 -12.16 -1.57 19.24
CA LYS A 268 -13.33 -1.13 20.00
C LYS A 268 -13.04 -1.09 21.49
N VAL A 269 -13.62 -0.11 22.17
CA VAL A 269 -13.70 -0.04 23.63
C VAL A 269 -15.13 0.23 24.02
N GLU A 270 -15.73 -0.63 24.84
CA GLU A 270 -17.12 -0.51 25.26
C GLU A 270 -17.34 -1.25 26.59
N ASP A 271 -17.97 -0.59 27.56
CA ASP A 271 -18.33 -1.15 28.86
C ASP A 271 -17.15 -1.85 29.59
N GLY A 272 -15.93 -1.28 29.45
CA GLY A 272 -14.70 -1.83 30.01
C GLY A 272 -14.10 -3.01 29.25
N TRP A 273 -14.72 -3.41 28.12
CA TRP A 273 -14.18 -4.39 27.20
C TRP A 273 -13.28 -3.72 26.16
N TYR A 274 -12.23 -4.43 25.77
CA TYR A 274 -11.26 -4.03 24.76
C TYR A 274 -11.14 -5.11 23.69
N TRP A 275 -11.30 -4.71 22.45
CA TRP A 275 -11.08 -5.53 21.27
C TRP A 275 -9.75 -5.11 20.66
N VAL A 276 -8.79 -6.02 20.66
CA VAL A 276 -7.44 -5.77 20.18
C VAL A 276 -7.15 -6.72 19.03
N SER A 277 -6.58 -6.20 17.95
CA SER A 277 -6.14 -7.00 16.82
C SER A 277 -4.71 -6.63 16.42
N PHE A 278 -4.00 -7.57 15.82
CA PHE A 278 -2.60 -7.39 15.41
C PHE A 278 -2.20 -8.39 14.33
N LEU A 279 -1.11 -8.12 13.62
CA LEU A 279 -0.48 -9.03 12.68
C LEU A 279 0.79 -9.63 13.29
N GLU A 280 0.96 -10.93 13.16
CA GLU A 280 2.25 -11.57 13.41
C GLU A 280 3.14 -11.39 12.17
N PRO A 281 4.47 -11.28 12.29
CA PRO A 281 5.38 -11.09 11.17
C PRO A 281 5.18 -12.12 10.07
N ASN A 282 5.09 -11.65 8.83
CA ASN A 282 4.83 -12.46 7.63
C ASN A 282 3.46 -13.16 7.63
N CYS A 283 2.54 -12.74 8.48
CA CYS A 283 1.19 -13.28 8.55
C CYS A 283 0.20 -12.32 7.86
N THR A 284 -0.63 -12.84 6.98
CA THR A 284 -1.71 -12.08 6.33
C THR A 284 -3.05 -12.22 7.05
N ILE A 285 -3.05 -12.93 8.17
CA ILE A 285 -4.23 -13.20 9.00
C ILE A 285 -4.06 -12.46 10.31
N ARG A 286 -5.05 -11.65 10.68
CA ARG A 286 -5.03 -10.96 11.97
C ARG A 286 -5.32 -11.90 13.13
N SER A 287 -4.57 -11.71 14.18
CA SER A 287 -4.87 -12.25 15.50
C SER A 287 -5.76 -11.28 16.28
N TYR A 288 -6.62 -11.81 17.11
CA TYR A 288 -7.60 -11.03 17.88
C TYR A 288 -7.58 -11.41 19.36
N MET A 289 -7.82 -10.43 20.21
CA MET A 289 -7.96 -10.61 21.64
C MET A 289 -9.10 -9.72 22.16
N ILE A 290 -10.01 -10.30 22.94
CA ILE A 290 -11.06 -9.56 23.63
C ILE A 290 -10.92 -9.81 25.11
N THR A 291 -10.79 -8.73 25.87
CA THR A 291 -10.60 -8.80 27.32
C THR A 291 -11.29 -7.63 28.02
N LYS A 292 -11.48 -7.75 29.32
CA LYS A 292 -12.04 -6.70 30.16
C LYS A 292 -11.07 -6.37 31.29
N GLN A 293 -11.10 -5.11 31.71
CA GLN A 293 -10.39 -4.65 32.90
C GLN A 293 -10.96 -5.26 34.16
#